data_285805acb0faee7f3372c164676dba7b
#
_entry.id   285805acb0faee7f3372c164676dba7b
#
_cell.length_a   1.000
_cell.length_b   1.000
_cell.length_c   1.000
_cell.angle_alpha   90.00
_cell.angle_beta   90.00
_cell.angle_gamma   90.00
#
_symmetry.space_group_name_H-M   'P 1'
#
loop_
_entity.id
_entity.type
_entity.pdbx_description
1 polymer ?
#
loop_
_entity_poly.entity_id
_entity_poly.type
_entity_poly.pdbx_seq_one_letter_code
_entity_poly.pdbx_strand_id
1 'polypeptide(L)'
;LVLEKAYSEGKLKDTPVYLDGMIWEATALHSAYPEYLNNNLRNKIYQNQDNPFRSEIFKKVESVDMRQEICGMDEPAIVLATSGMVNGGPVMEYLRHWAPESNNTMVFVGYQASGTTGQRLQQGADEIHLHDRDKGGMVPVKVNMNLETCEGFSGHSDKRQLMRYLRTIRPR
;
A
#
# COMPACT_ATOMS: atom_id res chain seq x y z
N LEU A 1 3.34 -8.41 6.05
CA LEU A 1 3.05 -9.41 7.09
C LEU A 1 1.76 -10.18 6.81
N VAL A 2 0.60 -9.50 6.57
CA VAL A 2 -0.67 -10.20 6.30
C VAL A 2 -0.61 -10.96 4.98
N LEU A 3 -0.11 -10.35 3.91
CA LEU A 3 0.04 -11.00 2.61
C LEU A 3 1.06 -12.15 2.64
N GLU A 4 2.18 -11.96 3.33
CA GLU A 4 3.17 -13.04 3.52
C GLU A 4 2.54 -14.23 4.25
N LYS A 5 1.78 -13.98 5.31
CA LYS A 5 1.05 -15.03 6.02
C LYS A 5 0.02 -15.71 5.11
N ALA A 6 -0.75 -14.94 4.34
CA ALA A 6 -1.72 -15.50 3.40
C ALA A 6 -1.05 -16.36 2.31
N TYR A 7 0.14 -15.96 1.87
CA TYR A 7 0.94 -16.75 0.95
C TYR A 7 1.44 -18.05 1.59
N SER A 8 2.02 -18.00 2.78
CA SER A 8 2.48 -19.19 3.51
C SER A 8 1.35 -20.17 3.84
N GLU A 9 0.12 -19.68 3.97
CA GLU A 9 -1.10 -20.48 4.15
C GLU A 9 -1.70 -20.97 2.81
N GLY A 10 -1.07 -20.69 1.68
CA GLY A 10 -1.55 -21.08 0.35
C GLY A 10 -2.77 -20.33 -0.17
N LYS A 11 -3.14 -19.20 0.47
CA LYS A 11 -4.29 -18.36 0.07
C LYS A 11 -3.98 -17.43 -1.11
N LEU A 12 -2.70 -17.11 -1.32
CA LEU A 12 -2.21 -16.26 -2.40
C LEU A 12 -1.27 -17.04 -3.33
N LYS A 13 -1.67 -18.26 -3.70
CA LYS A 13 -0.85 -19.12 -4.54
C LYS A 13 -0.68 -18.48 -5.92
N ASP A 14 0.58 -18.39 -6.35
CA ASP A 14 0.97 -17.87 -7.68
C ASP A 14 0.56 -16.40 -7.97
N THR A 15 0.16 -15.63 -6.95
CA THR A 15 -0.19 -14.22 -7.10
C THR A 15 0.97 -13.32 -6.67
N PRO A 16 1.66 -12.63 -7.58
CA PRO A 16 2.77 -11.74 -7.22
C PRO A 16 2.27 -10.52 -6.46
N VAL A 17 3.10 -10.03 -5.53
CA VAL A 17 2.84 -8.81 -4.77
C VAL A 17 3.90 -7.76 -5.13
N TYR A 18 3.47 -6.70 -5.82
CA TYR A 18 4.34 -5.61 -6.22
C TYR A 18 4.34 -4.50 -5.17
N LEU A 19 5.53 -3.97 -4.86
CA LEU A 19 5.73 -2.84 -3.95
C LEU A 19 6.19 -1.63 -4.75
N ASP A 20 5.36 -0.59 -4.82
CA ASP A 20 5.62 0.61 -5.62
C ASP A 20 5.65 1.88 -4.78
N GLY A 21 6.71 2.67 -4.97
CA GLY A 21 6.98 3.88 -4.20
C GLY A 21 7.64 3.59 -2.86
N MET A 22 7.49 4.49 -1.89
CA MET A 22 8.19 4.47 -0.59
C MET A 22 7.91 3.23 0.28
N ILE A 23 6.98 2.37 -0.10
CA ILE A 23 6.72 1.10 0.61
C ILE A 23 7.94 0.19 0.56
N TRP A 24 8.65 0.19 -0.56
CA TRP A 24 9.88 -0.61 -0.69
C TRP A 24 10.96 -0.15 0.28
N GLU A 25 11.22 1.16 0.35
CA GLU A 25 12.20 1.73 1.28
C GLU A 25 11.81 1.46 2.74
N ALA A 26 10.53 1.61 3.08
CA ALA A 26 10.03 1.28 4.41
C ALA A 26 10.24 -0.21 4.75
N THR A 27 9.98 -1.10 3.79
CA THR A 27 10.20 -2.55 3.92
C THR A 27 11.70 -2.86 4.14
N ALA A 28 12.58 -2.21 3.39
CA ALA A 28 14.02 -2.35 3.53
C ALA A 28 14.50 -1.87 4.91
N LEU A 29 13.99 -0.73 5.41
CA LEU A 29 14.30 -0.22 6.73
C LEU A 29 13.86 -1.18 7.85
N HIS A 30 12.65 -1.73 7.78
CA HIS A 30 12.17 -2.72 8.75
C HIS A 30 13.01 -3.99 8.72
N SER A 31 13.49 -4.39 7.56
CA SER A 31 14.39 -5.53 7.39
C SER A 31 15.79 -5.27 7.96
N ALA A 32 16.29 -4.03 7.82
CA ALA A 32 17.63 -3.63 8.26
C ALA A 32 17.73 -3.36 9.76
N TYR A 33 16.63 -2.91 10.39
CA TYR A 33 16.60 -2.49 11.79
C TYR A 33 15.53 -3.25 12.61
N PRO A 34 15.61 -4.58 12.68
CA PRO A 34 14.60 -5.40 13.37
C PRO A 34 14.51 -5.13 14.88
N GLU A 35 15.53 -4.52 15.51
CA GLU A 35 15.53 -4.13 16.92
C GLU A 35 14.44 -3.12 17.29
N TYR A 36 13.95 -2.35 16.31
CA TYR A 36 12.83 -1.41 16.51
C TYR A 36 11.46 -2.05 16.32
N LEU A 37 11.40 -3.30 15.88
CA LEU A 37 10.15 -4.03 15.71
C LEU A 37 9.65 -4.59 17.06
N ASN A 38 8.40 -5.00 17.09
CA ASN A 38 7.86 -5.68 18.27
C ASN A 38 8.60 -7.02 18.52
N ASN A 39 8.51 -7.51 19.76
CA ASN A 39 9.25 -8.69 20.21
C ASN A 39 8.98 -9.94 19.34
N ASN A 40 7.74 -10.13 18.89
CA ASN A 40 7.37 -11.31 18.09
C ASN A 40 8.08 -11.30 16.73
N LEU A 41 8.06 -10.18 16.03
CA LEU A 41 8.76 -10.03 14.74
C LEU A 41 10.26 -10.09 14.89
N ARG A 42 10.80 -9.43 15.92
CA ARG A 42 12.22 -9.48 16.22
C ARG A 42 12.69 -10.91 16.48
N ASN A 43 11.97 -11.68 17.28
CA ASN A 43 12.29 -13.07 17.55
C ASN A 43 12.17 -13.93 16.29
N LYS A 44 11.14 -13.72 15.46
CA LYS A 44 10.99 -14.41 14.17
C LYS A 44 12.22 -14.21 13.28
N ILE A 45 12.71 -12.97 13.18
CA ILE A 45 13.87 -12.60 12.36
C ILE A 45 15.17 -13.17 12.92
N TYR A 46 15.43 -13.00 14.23
CA TYR A 46 16.72 -13.36 14.82
C TYR A 46 16.83 -14.84 15.17
N GLN A 47 15.77 -15.46 15.67
CA GLN A 47 15.81 -16.85 16.15
C GLN A 47 15.47 -17.84 15.05
N ASN A 48 14.48 -17.52 14.22
CA ASN A 48 14.00 -18.44 13.19
C ASN A 48 14.64 -18.17 11.82
N GLN A 49 15.45 -17.13 11.69
CA GLN A 49 16.01 -16.65 10.41
C GLN A 49 14.93 -16.41 9.34
N ASP A 50 13.70 -16.19 9.77
CA ASP A 50 12.54 -15.95 8.93
C ASP A 50 12.19 -14.46 8.95
N ASN A 51 12.64 -13.75 7.91
CA ASN A 51 12.37 -12.34 7.75
C ASN A 51 11.19 -12.13 6.79
N PRO A 52 9.98 -11.84 7.29
CA PRO A 52 8.78 -11.70 6.47
C PRO A 52 8.82 -10.53 5.50
N PHE A 53 9.77 -9.61 5.65
CA PHE A 53 10.00 -8.50 4.72
C PHE A 53 10.87 -8.88 3.52
N ARG A 54 11.50 -10.03 3.56
CA ARG A 54 12.33 -10.60 2.49
C ARG A 54 11.68 -11.76 1.75
N SER A 55 10.37 -11.93 1.93
CA SER A 55 9.64 -12.97 1.23
C SER A 55 9.73 -12.79 -0.29
N GLU A 56 9.93 -13.86 -1.02
CA GLU A 56 10.07 -13.89 -2.49
C GLU A 56 8.80 -13.44 -3.24
N ILE A 57 7.65 -13.40 -2.55
CA ILE A 57 6.41 -12.87 -3.13
C ILE A 57 6.49 -11.38 -3.42
N PHE A 58 7.35 -10.64 -2.71
CA PHE A 58 7.46 -9.19 -2.84
C PHE A 58 8.41 -8.81 -3.97
N LYS A 59 7.88 -8.17 -4.98
CA LYS A 59 8.62 -7.67 -6.13
C LYS A 59 8.64 -6.14 -6.10
N LYS A 60 9.83 -5.54 -6.16
CA LYS A 60 9.97 -4.09 -6.28
C LYS A 60 9.57 -3.63 -7.67
N VAL A 61 8.81 -2.55 -7.76
CA VAL A 61 8.61 -1.83 -9.02
C VAL A 61 9.72 -0.81 -9.19
N GLU A 62 10.58 -1.02 -10.17
CA GLU A 62 11.83 -0.26 -10.33
C GLU A 62 11.72 0.89 -11.34
N SER A 63 10.76 0.82 -12.26
CA SER A 63 10.63 1.80 -13.34
C SER A 63 9.18 2.10 -13.69
N VAL A 64 8.99 3.17 -14.46
CA VAL A 64 7.70 3.51 -15.07
C VAL A 64 7.29 2.45 -16.08
N ASP A 65 8.22 1.93 -16.86
CA ASP A 65 7.94 0.90 -17.87
C ASP A 65 7.43 -0.39 -17.21
N MET A 66 8.09 -0.85 -16.14
CA MET A 66 7.63 -2.00 -15.37
C MET A 66 6.22 -1.77 -14.79
N ARG A 67 5.91 -0.54 -14.35
CA ARG A 67 4.56 -0.19 -13.88
C ARG A 67 3.53 -0.31 -14.99
N GLN A 68 3.86 0.13 -16.21
CA GLN A 68 2.98 0.00 -17.36
C GLN A 68 2.77 -1.47 -17.75
N GLU A 69 3.84 -2.27 -17.71
CA GLU A 69 3.73 -3.72 -17.89
C GLU A 69 2.76 -4.35 -16.90
N ILE A 70 2.88 -4.02 -15.60
CA ILE A 70 1.98 -4.51 -14.56
C ILE A 70 0.54 -4.05 -14.82
N CYS A 71 0.32 -2.81 -15.26
CA CYS A 71 -1.00 -2.30 -15.59
C CYS A 71 -1.66 -3.07 -16.75
N GLY A 72 -0.86 -3.60 -17.68
CA GLY A 72 -1.32 -4.32 -18.85
C GLY A 72 -1.34 -5.86 -18.71
N MET A 73 -1.03 -6.40 -17.52
CA MET A 73 -1.06 -7.84 -17.26
C MET A 73 -2.49 -8.37 -17.23
N ASP A 74 -2.72 -9.53 -17.83
CA ASP A 74 -3.98 -10.27 -17.74
C ASP A 74 -4.04 -11.17 -16.48
N GLU A 75 -2.86 -11.53 -15.91
CA GLU A 75 -2.77 -12.37 -14.74
C GLU A 75 -3.07 -11.59 -13.45
N PRO A 76 -3.65 -12.27 -12.45
CA PRO A 76 -3.91 -11.64 -11.15
C PRO A 76 -2.62 -11.15 -10.48
N ALA A 77 -2.66 -9.93 -9.96
CA ALA A 77 -1.56 -9.34 -9.21
C ALA A 77 -2.08 -8.49 -8.04
N ILE A 78 -1.27 -8.36 -6.99
CA ILE A 78 -1.52 -7.42 -5.90
C ILE A 78 -0.47 -6.32 -5.97
N VAL A 79 -0.91 -5.07 -5.94
CA VAL A 79 -0.01 -3.91 -5.90
C VAL A 79 -0.22 -3.14 -4.61
N LEU A 80 0.85 -2.95 -3.86
CA LEU A 80 0.91 -2.01 -2.74
C LEU A 80 1.57 -0.73 -3.24
N ALA A 81 0.81 0.34 -3.38
CA ALA A 81 1.28 1.60 -3.94
C ALA A 81 1.05 2.78 -3.00
N THR A 82 1.95 3.75 -3.03
CA THR A 82 1.76 5.07 -2.42
C THR A 82 1.20 6.08 -3.44
N SER A 83 0.51 7.16 -3.07
CA SER A 83 0.21 7.61 -1.71
C SER A 83 -1.09 6.97 -1.19
N GLY A 84 -1.12 6.72 0.11
CA GLY A 84 -2.27 6.08 0.77
C GLY A 84 -3.55 6.92 0.75
N MET A 85 -3.48 8.24 0.54
CA MET A 85 -4.65 9.13 0.40
C MET A 85 -5.04 9.42 -1.06
N VAL A 86 -4.37 8.77 -2.00
CA VAL A 86 -4.67 8.87 -3.44
C VAL A 86 -4.60 10.32 -3.98
N ASN A 87 -3.62 11.08 -3.49
CA ASN A 87 -3.39 12.46 -3.94
C ASN A 87 -2.19 12.63 -4.87
N GLY A 88 -1.54 11.53 -5.22
CA GLY A 88 -0.34 11.52 -6.04
C GLY A 88 0.41 10.21 -5.92
N GLY A 89 1.61 10.15 -6.53
CA GLY A 89 2.45 8.96 -6.51
C GLY A 89 2.00 7.84 -7.46
N PRO A 90 2.62 6.68 -7.35
CA PRO A 90 2.38 5.55 -8.26
C PRO A 90 0.94 5.08 -8.34
N VAL A 91 0.18 5.15 -7.24
CA VAL A 91 -1.23 4.73 -7.19
C VAL A 91 -2.09 5.40 -8.25
N MET A 92 -1.74 6.63 -8.67
CA MET A 92 -2.50 7.37 -9.68
C MET A 92 -2.42 6.71 -11.06
N GLU A 93 -1.29 6.06 -11.37
CA GLU A 93 -1.12 5.34 -12.62
C GLU A 93 -1.95 4.05 -12.65
N TYR A 94 -1.91 3.28 -11.57
CA TYR A 94 -2.76 2.09 -11.44
C TYR A 94 -4.25 2.44 -11.52
N LEU A 95 -4.69 3.52 -10.88
CA LEU A 95 -6.08 3.97 -10.97
C LEU A 95 -6.47 4.35 -12.39
N ARG A 96 -5.58 4.99 -13.15
CA ARG A 96 -5.86 5.36 -14.55
C ARG A 96 -6.20 4.13 -15.39
N HIS A 97 -5.48 3.02 -15.17
CA HIS A 97 -5.63 1.80 -15.96
C HIS A 97 -6.72 0.88 -15.39
N TRP A 98 -6.81 0.76 -14.07
CA TRP A 98 -7.62 -0.28 -13.44
C TRP A 98 -8.97 0.20 -12.91
N ALA A 99 -9.15 1.50 -12.65
CA ALA A 99 -10.44 2.00 -12.16
C ALA A 99 -11.60 1.77 -13.15
N PRO A 100 -11.42 1.83 -14.48
CA PRO A 100 -12.49 1.53 -15.43
C PRO A 100 -12.92 0.07 -15.47
N GLU A 101 -12.12 -0.87 -14.95
CA GLU A 101 -12.32 -2.30 -15.08
C GLU A 101 -12.97 -2.89 -13.82
N SER A 102 -14.17 -3.47 -13.96
CA SER A 102 -14.98 -3.95 -12.85
C SER A 102 -14.45 -5.22 -12.15
N ASN A 103 -13.49 -5.92 -12.76
CA ASN A 103 -12.82 -7.09 -12.19
C ASN A 103 -11.70 -6.71 -11.22
N ASN A 104 -11.31 -5.44 -11.15
CA ASN A 104 -10.32 -4.96 -10.22
C ASN A 104 -10.95 -4.55 -8.88
N THR A 105 -10.14 -4.55 -7.83
CA THR A 105 -10.53 -4.10 -6.49
C THR A 105 -9.47 -3.21 -5.90
N MET A 106 -9.85 -2.03 -5.44
CA MET A 106 -9.01 -1.18 -4.61
C MET A 106 -9.37 -1.34 -3.14
N VAL A 107 -8.35 -1.57 -2.31
CA VAL A 107 -8.51 -1.73 -0.86
C VAL A 107 -7.85 -0.57 -0.13
N PHE A 108 -8.64 0.22 0.57
CA PHE A 108 -8.13 1.25 1.48
C PHE A 108 -7.75 0.62 2.82
N VAL A 109 -6.49 0.75 3.20
CA VAL A 109 -5.95 0.23 4.47
C VAL A 109 -5.63 1.34 5.47
N GLY A 110 -5.93 2.59 5.14
CA GLY A 110 -5.62 3.75 5.98
C GLY A 110 -6.69 4.83 5.91
N TYR A 111 -6.59 5.77 6.84
CA TYR A 111 -7.47 6.93 6.91
C TYR A 111 -7.41 7.78 5.63
N GLN A 112 -8.56 8.22 5.17
CA GLN A 112 -8.69 9.13 4.04
C GLN A 112 -9.13 10.51 4.54
N ALA A 113 -8.25 11.51 4.42
CA ALA A 113 -8.53 12.86 4.88
C ALA A 113 -9.59 13.54 4.00
N SER A 114 -10.32 14.49 4.61
CA SER A 114 -11.33 15.27 3.89
C SER A 114 -10.72 16.00 2.68
N GLY A 115 -11.41 15.97 1.55
CA GLY A 115 -10.99 16.60 0.30
C GLY A 115 -9.99 15.78 -0.53
N THR A 116 -9.57 14.60 -0.09
CA THR A 116 -8.69 13.73 -0.87
C THR A 116 -9.45 12.91 -1.91
N THR A 117 -8.76 12.50 -2.97
CA THR A 117 -9.34 11.58 -3.97
C THR A 117 -9.74 10.26 -3.32
N GLY A 118 -8.94 9.76 -2.36
CA GLY A 118 -9.27 8.54 -1.62
C GLY A 118 -10.57 8.65 -0.84
N GLN A 119 -10.84 9.80 -0.19
CA GLN A 119 -12.13 10.01 0.47
C GLN A 119 -13.30 10.02 -0.52
N ARG A 120 -13.15 10.70 -1.65
CA ARG A 120 -14.19 10.73 -2.69
C ARG A 120 -14.51 9.31 -3.20
N LEU A 121 -13.49 8.50 -3.43
CA LEU A 121 -13.66 7.10 -3.81
C LEU A 121 -14.38 6.30 -2.71
N GLN A 122 -13.98 6.42 -1.44
CA GLN A 122 -14.67 5.76 -0.33
C GLN A 122 -16.14 6.19 -0.18
N GLN A 123 -16.49 7.38 -0.62
CA GLN A 123 -17.86 7.89 -0.64
C GLN A 123 -18.66 7.46 -1.89
N GLY A 124 -18.07 6.63 -2.75
CA GLY A 124 -18.74 6.07 -3.91
C GLY A 124 -18.72 6.98 -5.14
N ALA A 125 -17.67 7.79 -5.31
CA ALA A 125 -17.50 8.54 -6.55
C ALA A 125 -17.36 7.56 -7.73
N ASP A 126 -18.19 7.72 -8.75
CA ASP A 126 -18.21 6.97 -9.99
C ASP A 126 -17.24 7.53 -11.05
N GLU A 127 -16.68 8.70 -10.80
CA GLU A 127 -15.69 9.37 -11.64
C GLU A 127 -14.69 10.16 -10.79
N ILE A 128 -13.41 10.07 -11.18
CA ILE A 128 -12.32 10.87 -10.62
C ILE A 128 -11.58 11.60 -11.74
N HIS A 129 -10.93 12.72 -11.41
CA HIS A 129 -10.10 13.46 -12.37
C HIS A 129 -8.63 13.23 -12.05
N LEU A 130 -7.88 12.70 -13.01
CA LEU A 130 -6.46 12.42 -12.90
C LEU A 130 -5.67 13.28 -13.88
N HIS A 131 -4.49 13.75 -13.45
CA HIS A 131 -3.61 14.51 -14.32
C HIS A 131 -3.05 13.61 -15.43
N ASP A 132 -3.29 13.97 -16.68
CA ASP A 132 -2.72 13.29 -17.84
C ASP A 132 -1.34 13.87 -18.13
N ARG A 133 -0.31 13.02 -18.12
CA ARG A 133 1.07 13.47 -18.37
C ARG A 133 1.37 13.75 -19.84
N ASP A 134 0.68 13.05 -20.74
CA ASP A 134 0.94 13.12 -22.17
C ASP A 134 0.17 14.26 -22.83
N LYS A 135 -1.09 14.45 -22.44
CA LYS A 135 -1.98 15.47 -23.00
C LYS A 135 -1.94 16.79 -22.23
N GLY A 136 -1.44 16.74 -21.00
CA GLY A 136 -1.54 17.85 -20.05
C GLY A 136 -2.99 18.08 -19.56
N GLY A 137 -3.14 18.49 -18.29
CA GLY A 137 -4.45 18.76 -17.70
C GLY A 137 -5.09 17.57 -16.99
N MET A 138 -6.32 17.79 -16.54
CA MET A 138 -7.09 16.79 -15.79
C MET A 138 -8.04 16.06 -16.75
N VAL A 139 -8.00 14.74 -16.71
CA VAL A 139 -8.90 13.88 -17.50
C VAL A 139 -9.81 13.09 -16.60
N PRO A 140 -11.11 12.93 -16.95
CA PRO A 140 -12.03 12.12 -16.19
C PRO A 140 -11.69 10.62 -16.38
N VAL A 141 -11.76 9.87 -15.28
CA VAL A 141 -11.58 8.41 -15.27
C VAL A 141 -12.78 7.81 -14.54
N LYS A 142 -13.53 6.96 -15.22
CA LYS A 142 -14.65 6.23 -14.61
C LYS A 142 -14.14 5.22 -13.57
N VAL A 143 -14.94 5.03 -12.52
CA VAL A 143 -14.64 4.10 -11.45
C VAL A 143 -15.67 2.98 -11.48
N ASN A 144 -15.33 1.90 -12.16
CA ASN A 144 -16.15 0.68 -12.23
C ASN A 144 -15.60 -0.44 -11.34
N MET A 145 -14.35 -0.28 -10.86
CA MET A 145 -13.70 -1.24 -9.97
C MET A 145 -14.41 -1.33 -8.61
N ASN A 146 -14.22 -2.45 -7.93
CA ASN A 146 -14.70 -2.60 -6.56
C ASN A 146 -13.86 -1.75 -5.60
N LEU A 147 -14.53 -1.12 -4.62
CA LEU A 147 -13.89 -0.31 -3.59
C LEU A 147 -14.16 -0.90 -2.22
N GLU A 148 -13.11 -1.29 -1.52
CA GLU A 148 -13.18 -1.92 -0.20
C GLU A 148 -12.38 -1.13 0.82
N THR A 149 -12.81 -1.16 2.08
CA THR A 149 -12.07 -0.56 3.20
C THR A 149 -11.75 -1.63 4.23
N CYS A 150 -10.48 -1.77 4.55
CA CYS A 150 -10.01 -2.68 5.59
C CYS A 150 -9.51 -1.87 6.78
N GLU A 151 -10.28 -1.90 7.86
CA GLU A 151 -9.93 -1.21 9.10
C GLU A 151 -8.91 -1.98 9.93
N GLY A 152 -8.27 -1.29 10.89
CA GLY A 152 -7.36 -1.90 11.86
C GLY A 152 -5.87 -1.79 11.49
N PHE A 153 -5.54 -1.28 10.32
CA PHE A 153 -4.15 -0.97 9.96
C PHE A 153 -3.79 0.45 10.38
N SER A 154 -2.87 0.58 11.33
CA SER A 154 -2.32 1.88 11.72
C SER A 154 -0.87 1.75 12.18
N GLY A 155 -0.01 2.63 11.63
CA GLY A 155 1.35 2.84 12.11
C GLY A 155 1.47 3.99 13.10
N HIS A 156 0.36 4.66 13.43
CA HIS A 156 0.36 5.80 14.35
C HIS A 156 0.45 5.35 15.80
N SER A 157 1.16 6.13 16.61
CA SER A 157 1.17 5.94 18.05
C SER A 157 -0.20 6.21 18.66
N ASP A 158 -0.66 5.34 19.54
CA ASP A 158 -1.88 5.55 20.29
C ASP A 158 -1.73 6.63 21.36
N LYS A 159 -2.85 7.05 21.97
CA LYS A 159 -2.86 8.06 23.04
C LYS A 159 -1.93 7.68 24.20
N ARG A 160 -1.88 6.41 24.58
CA ARG A 160 -1.06 5.92 25.70
C ARG A 160 0.42 6.01 25.35
N GLN A 161 0.80 5.64 24.13
CA GLN A 161 2.17 5.76 23.63
C GLN A 161 2.63 7.22 23.56
N LEU A 162 1.79 8.11 23.05
CA LEU A 162 2.06 9.55 23.00
C LEU A 162 2.22 10.14 24.41
N MET A 163 1.33 9.79 25.34
CA MET A 163 1.41 10.27 26.73
C MET A 163 2.65 9.72 27.45
N ARG A 164 3.06 8.48 27.17
CA ARG A 164 4.30 7.92 27.69
C ARG A 164 5.51 8.67 27.14
N TYR A 165 5.54 8.95 25.85
CA TYR A 165 6.61 9.73 25.22
C TYR A 165 6.74 11.11 25.84
N LEU A 166 5.64 11.88 25.97
CA LEU A 166 5.62 13.19 26.60
C LEU A 166 6.16 13.16 28.05
N ARG A 167 5.77 12.16 28.84
CA ARG A 167 6.30 11.98 30.21
C ARG A 167 7.79 11.69 30.24
N THR A 168 8.31 10.99 29.22
CA THR A 168 9.74 10.65 29.12
C THR A 168 10.60 11.85 28.75
N ILE A 169 10.17 12.65 27.76
CA ILE A 169 10.93 13.83 27.30
C ILE A 169 10.78 15.04 28.22
N ARG A 170 9.72 15.07 29.06
CA ARG A 170 9.45 16.17 30.01
C ARG A 170 9.64 17.56 29.39
N PRO A 171 8.84 17.89 28.35
CA PRO A 171 8.95 19.21 27.72
C PRO A 171 8.72 20.31 28.77
N ARG A 172 9.54 21.34 28.73
CA ARG A 172 9.44 22.51 29.63
C ARG A 172 8.30 23.40 29.18
#